data_a9af9166c5c38c92e6037e52d43d1628
#
_entry.id   a9af9166c5c38c92e6037e52d43d1628
#
_cell.length_a   1.000
_cell.length_b   1.000
_cell.length_c   1.000
_cell.angle_alpha   90.00
_cell.angle_beta   90.00
_cell.angle_gamma   90.00
#
_symmetry.space_group_name_H-M   'P 1'
#
loop_
_entity.id
_entity.type
_entity.pdbx_description
1 polymer ?
#
loop_
_entity_poly.entity_id
_entity_poly.type
_entity_poly.pdbx_seq_one_letter_code
_entity_poly.pdbx_strand_id
1 'polypeptide(L)'
;MVQHIFLDLDDTIFDFKKAERIALSRTLREEGIKPTEHILNRYSEINLSQWKLLELGKLTREEVLVRRYEILFQEVGMSCDAKKISEKYEDFLGEGHYFIPGAKELLEDLSKKYHLYLASNGAVKVQMSRIKSAGIEKYLEKIFLSEQIGYEKPSPQFFEKCFAQIPDFKKEEALI
;
A
#
# COMPACT_ATOMS: atom_id res chain seq x y z
N MET A 1 18.32 18.24 -15.25
CA MET A 1 16.88 18.38 -15.55
C MET A 1 16.21 17.11 -15.06
N VAL A 2 14.99 17.16 -14.47
CA VAL A 2 14.30 15.96 -14.01
C VAL A 2 13.97 15.04 -15.17
N GLN A 3 14.26 13.77 -15.05
CA GLN A 3 13.95 12.72 -16.03
C GLN A 3 13.19 11.56 -15.39
N HIS A 4 13.44 11.29 -14.09
CA HIS A 4 12.89 10.15 -13.36
C HIS A 4 11.97 10.64 -12.25
N ILE A 5 10.76 10.07 -12.15
CA ILE A 5 9.81 10.40 -11.08
C ILE A 5 9.41 9.11 -10.38
N PHE A 6 9.59 9.08 -9.06
CA PHE A 6 9.13 8.01 -8.19
C PHE A 6 7.84 8.44 -7.51
N LEU A 7 6.81 7.70 -7.69
CA LEU A 7 5.46 7.97 -7.16
C LEU A 7 5.11 6.94 -6.09
N ASP A 8 4.51 7.39 -5.01
CA ASP A 8 3.83 6.49 -4.08
C ASP A 8 2.47 6.08 -4.64
N LEU A 9 1.89 5.02 -4.10
CA LEU A 9 0.58 4.52 -4.54
C LEU A 9 -0.55 4.98 -3.63
N ASP A 10 -0.43 4.64 -2.34
CA ASP A 10 -1.49 4.84 -1.35
C ASP A 10 -1.55 6.29 -0.88
N ASP A 11 -2.74 6.87 -0.90
CA ASP A 11 -3.02 8.29 -0.64
C ASP A 11 -2.25 9.27 -1.56
N THR A 12 -1.73 8.76 -2.70
CA THR A 12 -1.09 9.55 -3.76
C THR A 12 -1.78 9.31 -5.11
N ILE A 13 -1.85 8.06 -5.58
CA ILE A 13 -2.57 7.67 -6.80
C ILE A 13 -3.94 7.11 -6.43
N PHE A 14 -4.00 6.23 -5.43
CA PHE A 14 -5.23 5.63 -4.94
C PHE A 14 -5.60 6.15 -3.55
N ASP A 15 -6.89 6.38 -3.34
CA ASP A 15 -7.51 6.67 -2.05
C ASP A 15 -7.51 5.38 -1.20
N PHE A 16 -6.43 5.23 -0.42
CA PHE A 16 -6.25 4.06 0.43
C PHE A 16 -7.31 3.98 1.52
N LYS A 17 -7.66 5.11 2.13
CA LYS A 17 -8.67 5.15 3.20
C LYS A 17 -10.01 4.61 2.74
N LYS A 18 -10.41 4.95 1.52
CA LYS A 18 -11.63 4.42 0.91
C LYS A 18 -11.52 2.92 0.65
N ALA A 19 -10.40 2.46 0.09
CA ALA A 19 -10.17 1.04 -0.20
C ALA A 19 -10.13 0.22 1.09
N GLU A 20 -9.38 0.66 2.11
CA GLU A 20 -9.30 0.07 3.44
C GLU A 20 -10.68 -0.11 4.06
N ARG A 21 -11.48 0.97 4.07
CA ARG A 21 -12.80 0.98 4.68
C ARG A 21 -13.77 0.00 4.02
N ILE A 22 -13.76 -0.06 2.68
CA ILE A 22 -14.61 -0.96 1.91
C ILE A 22 -14.18 -2.41 2.15
N ALA A 23 -12.87 -2.70 2.05
CA ALA A 23 -12.32 -4.03 2.26
C ALA A 23 -12.64 -4.55 3.66
N LEU A 24 -12.36 -3.74 4.69
CA LEU A 24 -12.66 -4.11 6.08
C LEU A 24 -14.16 -4.33 6.31
N SER A 25 -15.02 -3.46 5.77
CA SER A 25 -16.47 -3.61 5.91
C SER A 25 -16.99 -4.92 5.30
N ARG A 26 -16.43 -5.32 4.14
CA ARG A 26 -16.77 -6.60 3.49
C ARG A 26 -16.27 -7.77 4.33
N THR A 27 -15.02 -7.73 4.76
CA THR A 27 -14.41 -8.78 5.59
C THR A 27 -15.21 -9.03 6.87
N LEU A 28 -15.55 -7.97 7.60
CA LEU A 28 -16.30 -8.08 8.86
C LEU A 28 -17.70 -8.67 8.63
N ARG A 29 -18.41 -8.22 7.57
CA ARG A 29 -19.75 -8.78 7.24
C ARG A 29 -19.70 -10.26 6.94
N GLU A 30 -18.69 -10.74 6.22
CA GLU A 30 -18.54 -12.17 5.93
C GLU A 30 -18.24 -13.02 7.18
N GLU A 31 -17.66 -12.42 8.20
CA GLU A 31 -17.45 -13.06 9.51
C GLU A 31 -18.63 -12.81 10.47
N GLY A 32 -19.75 -12.28 9.98
CA GLY A 32 -20.94 -12.01 10.78
C GLY A 32 -20.84 -10.82 11.72
N ILE A 33 -19.79 -9.98 11.55
CA ILE A 33 -19.53 -8.82 12.39
C ILE A 33 -20.10 -7.57 11.71
N LYS A 34 -20.89 -6.79 12.44
CA LYS A 34 -21.40 -5.51 11.93
C LYS A 34 -20.29 -4.47 11.88
N PRO A 35 -19.94 -3.92 10.69
CA PRO A 35 -18.90 -2.90 10.56
C PRO A 35 -19.44 -1.54 11.00
N THR A 36 -19.31 -1.24 12.30
CA THR A 36 -19.69 0.07 12.84
C THR A 36 -18.61 1.12 12.54
N GLU A 37 -19.01 2.40 12.49
CA GLU A 37 -18.07 3.52 12.32
C GLU A 37 -16.93 3.46 13.35
N HIS A 38 -17.25 3.11 14.60
CA HIS A 38 -16.26 2.97 15.67
C HIS A 38 -15.19 1.90 15.32
N ILE A 39 -15.60 0.71 14.88
CA ILE A 39 -14.69 -0.38 14.52
C ILE A 39 -13.82 0.02 13.31
N LEU A 40 -14.43 0.62 12.28
CA LEU A 40 -13.71 1.01 11.08
C LEU A 40 -12.67 2.10 11.34
N ASN A 41 -13.03 3.12 12.13
CA ASN A 41 -12.10 4.19 12.48
C ASN A 41 -10.98 3.67 13.40
N ARG A 42 -11.33 2.85 14.38
CA ARG A 42 -10.33 2.28 15.29
C ARG A 42 -9.34 1.38 14.56
N TYR A 43 -9.83 0.56 13.63
CA TYR A 43 -8.94 -0.24 12.78
C TYR A 43 -7.94 0.64 12.00
N SER A 44 -8.41 1.73 11.39
CA SER A 44 -7.54 2.62 10.62
C SER A 44 -6.41 3.21 11.47
N GLU A 45 -6.71 3.60 12.72
CA GLU A 45 -5.70 4.08 13.67
C GLU A 45 -4.69 2.98 14.04
N ILE A 46 -5.18 1.77 14.35
CA ILE A 46 -4.33 0.63 14.67
C ILE A 46 -3.45 0.28 13.46
N ASN A 47 -4.05 0.15 12.28
CA ASN A 47 -3.34 -0.18 11.04
C ASN A 47 -2.19 0.80 10.79
N LEU A 48 -2.46 2.10 10.81
CA LEU A 48 -1.43 3.12 10.65
C LEU A 48 -0.30 3.00 11.69
N SER A 49 -0.65 2.71 12.95
CA SER A 49 0.34 2.55 14.01
C SER A 49 1.26 1.34 13.79
N GLN A 50 0.71 0.22 13.32
CA GLN A 50 1.48 -0.99 13.07
C GLN A 50 2.42 -0.84 11.86
N TRP A 51 1.96 -0.21 10.79
CA TRP A 51 2.80 0.12 9.63
C TRP A 51 3.96 1.06 10.00
N LYS A 52 3.73 2.05 10.87
CA LYS A 52 4.81 2.91 11.40
C LYS A 52 5.86 2.11 12.20
N LEU A 53 5.44 1.08 12.93
CA LEU A 53 6.38 0.23 13.65
C LEU A 53 7.23 -0.62 12.69
N LEU A 54 6.67 -1.08 11.57
CA LEU A 54 7.43 -1.72 10.50
C LEU A 54 8.48 -0.78 9.91
N GLU A 55 8.10 0.44 9.54
CA GLU A 55 9.02 1.46 8.99
C GLU A 55 10.18 1.79 9.96
N LEU A 56 9.94 1.68 11.26
CA LEU A 56 10.95 1.83 12.30
C LEU A 56 11.76 0.55 12.57
N GLY A 57 11.51 -0.54 11.85
CA GLY A 57 12.16 -1.83 12.03
C GLY A 57 11.81 -2.54 13.35
N LYS A 58 10.70 -2.15 14.00
CA LYS A 58 10.24 -2.73 15.29
C LYS A 58 9.31 -3.92 15.12
N LEU A 59 8.74 -4.10 13.96
CA LEU A 59 7.89 -5.24 13.59
C LEU A 59 8.30 -5.76 12.21
N THR A 60 8.06 -7.04 11.99
CA THR A 60 8.07 -7.64 10.66
C THR A 60 6.75 -7.37 9.94
N ARG A 61 6.72 -7.54 8.63
CA ARG A 61 5.49 -7.42 7.84
C ARG A 61 4.43 -8.45 8.27
N GLU A 62 4.83 -9.69 8.50
CA GLU A 62 3.94 -10.75 8.96
C GLU A 62 3.27 -10.40 10.29
N GLU A 63 4.05 -9.83 11.23
CA GLU A 63 3.50 -9.34 12.48
C GLU A 63 2.49 -8.21 12.28
N VAL A 64 2.77 -7.24 11.41
CA VAL A 64 1.85 -6.14 11.11
C VAL A 64 0.52 -6.67 10.56
N LEU A 65 0.59 -7.60 9.60
CA LEU A 65 -0.59 -8.13 8.92
C LEU A 65 -1.58 -8.83 9.87
N VAL A 66 -1.09 -9.49 10.91
CA VAL A 66 -1.92 -10.22 11.88
C VAL A 66 -2.25 -9.36 13.10
N ARG A 67 -1.23 -8.72 13.69
CA ARG A 67 -1.34 -8.00 14.95
C ARG A 67 -2.38 -6.89 14.97
N ARG A 68 -2.59 -6.20 13.83
CA ARG A 68 -3.62 -5.16 13.72
C ARG A 68 -5.03 -5.69 14.00
N TYR A 69 -5.32 -6.94 13.67
CA TYR A 69 -6.61 -7.58 13.96
C TYR A 69 -6.66 -8.13 15.39
N GLU A 70 -5.56 -8.68 15.89
CA GLU A 70 -5.47 -9.12 17.29
C GLU A 70 -5.79 -7.96 18.25
N ILE A 71 -5.17 -6.79 18.01
CA ILE A 71 -5.43 -5.58 18.80
C ILE A 71 -6.89 -5.14 18.67
N LEU A 72 -7.42 -5.04 17.44
CA LEU A 72 -8.79 -4.62 17.21
C LEU A 72 -9.78 -5.53 17.94
N PHE A 73 -9.66 -6.86 17.78
CA PHE A 73 -10.60 -7.80 18.35
C PHE A 73 -10.50 -7.90 19.87
N GLN A 74 -9.29 -7.75 20.42
CA GLN A 74 -9.11 -7.62 21.86
C GLN A 74 -9.84 -6.39 22.41
N GLU A 75 -9.72 -5.23 21.76
CA GLU A 75 -10.37 -3.99 22.21
C GLU A 75 -11.91 -4.05 22.12
N VAL A 76 -12.45 -4.70 21.09
CA VAL A 76 -13.91 -4.83 20.94
C VAL A 76 -14.49 -6.06 21.64
N GLY A 77 -13.67 -6.82 22.37
CA GLY A 77 -14.11 -7.99 23.14
C GLY A 77 -14.58 -9.16 22.28
N MET A 78 -14.00 -9.34 21.09
CA MET A 78 -14.36 -10.40 20.16
C MET A 78 -13.22 -11.41 20.01
N SER A 79 -13.58 -12.68 19.79
CA SER A 79 -12.62 -13.74 19.47
C SER A 79 -12.76 -14.11 17.99
N CYS A 80 -11.71 -13.88 17.22
CA CYS A 80 -11.66 -14.20 15.79
C CYS A 80 -10.27 -14.70 15.39
N ASP A 81 -10.21 -15.47 14.32
CA ASP A 81 -8.94 -15.85 13.70
C ASP A 81 -8.35 -14.65 12.93
N ALA A 82 -7.42 -13.94 13.57
CA ALA A 82 -6.79 -12.74 13.02
C ALA A 82 -6.08 -12.99 11.68
N LYS A 83 -5.46 -14.17 11.52
CA LYS A 83 -4.78 -14.54 10.29
C LYS A 83 -5.76 -14.73 9.14
N LYS A 84 -6.83 -15.51 9.36
CA LYS A 84 -7.89 -15.71 8.36
C LYS A 84 -8.54 -14.40 7.94
N ILE A 85 -8.79 -13.51 8.91
CA ILE A 85 -9.36 -12.19 8.63
C ILE A 85 -8.40 -11.32 7.83
N SER A 86 -7.11 -11.35 8.16
CA SER A 86 -6.09 -10.64 7.40
C SER A 86 -6.03 -11.09 5.93
N GLU A 87 -6.00 -12.38 5.67
CA GLU A 87 -5.97 -12.94 4.32
C GLU A 87 -7.20 -12.50 3.51
N LYS A 88 -8.38 -12.58 4.10
CA LYS A 88 -9.64 -12.16 3.47
C LYS A 88 -9.69 -10.65 3.18
N TYR A 89 -9.21 -9.86 4.14
CA TYR A 89 -9.09 -8.41 3.96
C TYR A 89 -8.16 -8.05 2.80
N GLU A 90 -7.01 -8.71 2.68
CA GLU A 90 -6.07 -8.46 1.60
C GLU A 90 -6.67 -8.81 0.23
N ASP A 91 -7.47 -9.87 0.13
CA ASP A 91 -8.18 -10.22 -1.09
C ASP A 91 -9.12 -9.07 -1.51
N PHE A 92 -9.94 -8.57 -0.59
CA PHE A 92 -10.84 -7.44 -0.88
C PHE A 92 -10.10 -6.12 -1.11
N LEU A 93 -9.01 -5.88 -0.39
CA LEU A 93 -8.19 -4.69 -0.60
C LEU A 93 -7.56 -4.71 -2.00
N GLY A 94 -7.14 -5.88 -2.47
CA GLY A 94 -6.60 -6.08 -3.81
C GLY A 94 -7.57 -5.74 -4.95
N GLU A 95 -8.87 -5.70 -4.70
CA GLU A 95 -9.89 -5.24 -5.66
C GLU A 95 -10.01 -3.71 -5.70
N GLY A 96 -9.61 -3.02 -4.61
CA GLY A 96 -9.85 -1.60 -4.40
C GLY A 96 -8.83 -0.68 -5.08
N HIS A 97 -9.16 -0.10 -6.22
CA HIS A 97 -8.33 0.85 -6.98
C HIS A 97 -9.07 2.17 -7.24
N TYR A 98 -9.45 2.85 -6.17
CA TYR A 98 -10.14 4.14 -6.22
C TYR A 98 -9.13 5.25 -6.45
N PHE A 99 -9.20 5.92 -7.59
CA PHE A 99 -8.29 7.03 -7.89
C PHE A 99 -8.57 8.25 -7.02
N ILE A 100 -7.50 8.91 -6.58
CA ILE A 100 -7.57 10.29 -6.13
C ILE A 100 -7.93 11.16 -7.34
N PRO A 101 -8.83 12.16 -7.19
CA PRO A 101 -9.24 13.01 -8.31
C PRO A 101 -8.06 13.62 -9.07
N GLY A 102 -8.01 13.42 -10.39
CA GLY A 102 -6.93 13.91 -11.25
C GLY A 102 -5.67 13.04 -11.31
N ALA A 103 -5.55 12.01 -10.47
CA ALA A 103 -4.33 11.19 -10.41
C ALA A 103 -4.10 10.37 -11.67
N LYS A 104 -5.16 9.87 -12.29
CA LYS A 104 -5.06 9.08 -13.52
C LYS A 104 -4.61 9.92 -14.69
N GLU A 105 -5.20 11.09 -14.87
CA GLU A 105 -4.87 12.08 -15.90
C GLU A 105 -3.41 12.56 -15.70
N LEU A 106 -3.01 12.81 -14.46
CA LEU A 106 -1.65 13.21 -14.14
C LEU A 106 -0.63 12.12 -14.51
N LEU A 107 -0.89 10.84 -14.18
CA LEU A 107 -0.05 9.71 -14.59
C LEU A 107 0.12 9.65 -16.10
N GLU A 108 -0.99 9.80 -16.85
CA GLU A 108 -0.97 9.79 -18.29
C GLU A 108 -0.13 10.92 -18.87
N ASP A 109 -0.24 12.14 -18.34
CA ASP A 109 0.51 13.29 -18.81
C ASP A 109 1.99 13.25 -18.42
N LEU A 110 2.31 12.77 -17.23
CA LEU A 110 3.69 12.61 -16.78
C LEU A 110 4.42 11.52 -17.57
N SER A 111 3.76 10.40 -17.88
CA SER A 111 4.37 9.28 -18.62
C SER A 111 4.80 9.65 -20.05
N LYS A 112 4.26 10.72 -20.62
CA LYS A 112 4.66 11.26 -21.94
C LYS A 112 5.99 12.02 -21.90
N LYS A 113 6.47 12.40 -20.70
CA LYS A 113 7.59 13.33 -20.52
C LYS A 113 8.70 12.79 -19.62
N TYR A 114 8.37 11.86 -18.74
CA TYR A 114 9.26 11.37 -17.69
C TYR A 114 9.21 9.85 -17.61
N HIS A 115 10.28 9.26 -17.13
CA HIS A 115 10.34 7.87 -16.71
C HIS A 115 9.66 7.71 -15.34
N LEU A 116 8.53 7.04 -15.31
CA LEU A 116 7.75 6.89 -14.08
C LEU A 116 8.03 5.56 -13.40
N TYR A 117 8.24 5.62 -12.12
CA TYR A 117 8.44 4.48 -11.23
C TYR A 117 7.46 4.54 -10.09
N LEU A 118 6.97 3.38 -9.66
CA LEU A 118 6.16 3.29 -8.46
C LEU A 118 7.00 2.74 -7.31
N ALA A 119 6.88 3.33 -6.11
CA ALA A 119 7.57 2.91 -4.90
C ALA A 119 6.57 2.80 -3.75
N SER A 120 6.29 1.57 -3.24
CA SER A 120 5.29 1.35 -2.21
C SER A 120 5.75 0.36 -1.14
N ASN A 121 5.32 0.59 0.12
CA ASN A 121 5.50 -0.34 1.24
C ASN A 121 4.38 -1.39 1.34
N GLY A 122 3.36 -1.34 0.50
CA GLY A 122 2.25 -2.30 0.51
C GLY A 122 2.66 -3.73 0.13
N ALA A 123 1.84 -4.70 0.52
CA ALA A 123 2.04 -6.11 0.19
C ALA A 123 2.00 -6.34 -1.32
N VAL A 124 2.92 -7.14 -1.84
CA VAL A 124 3.07 -7.40 -3.29
C VAL A 124 1.77 -7.87 -3.92
N LYS A 125 1.12 -8.89 -3.31
CA LYS A 125 -0.14 -9.45 -3.80
C LYS A 125 -1.20 -8.36 -3.98
N VAL A 126 -1.38 -7.51 -2.98
CA VAL A 126 -2.39 -6.45 -2.95
C VAL A 126 -2.07 -5.37 -3.99
N GLN A 127 -0.85 -4.83 -3.95
CA GLN A 127 -0.48 -3.72 -4.83
C GLN A 127 -0.49 -4.12 -6.31
N MET A 128 0.05 -5.30 -6.65
CA MET A 128 0.04 -5.78 -8.04
C MET A 128 -1.38 -6.02 -8.55
N SER A 129 -2.29 -6.53 -7.72
CA SER A 129 -3.70 -6.69 -8.08
C SER A 129 -4.34 -5.34 -8.40
N ARG A 130 -4.16 -4.34 -7.53
CA ARG A 130 -4.72 -2.98 -7.68
C ARG A 130 -4.16 -2.26 -8.90
N ILE A 131 -2.85 -2.34 -9.12
CA ILE A 131 -2.17 -1.70 -10.25
C ILE A 131 -2.67 -2.27 -11.60
N LYS A 132 -2.75 -3.61 -11.69
CA LYS A 132 -3.23 -4.31 -12.89
C LYS A 132 -4.69 -4.01 -13.17
N SER A 133 -5.56 -4.13 -12.17
CA SER A 133 -6.99 -3.88 -12.34
C SER A 133 -7.30 -2.42 -12.68
N ALA A 134 -6.49 -1.47 -12.19
CA ALA A 134 -6.58 -0.06 -12.55
C ALA A 134 -6.06 0.26 -13.96
N GLY A 135 -5.28 -0.65 -14.56
CA GLY A 135 -4.67 -0.46 -15.87
C GLY A 135 -3.60 0.62 -15.92
N ILE A 136 -2.93 0.90 -14.78
CA ILE A 136 -1.88 1.94 -14.70
C ILE A 136 -0.47 1.40 -14.94
N GLU A 137 -0.29 0.08 -14.98
CA GLU A 137 1.01 -0.57 -15.24
C GLU A 137 1.67 -0.04 -16.53
N LYS A 138 0.87 0.24 -17.54
CA LYS A 138 1.32 0.78 -18.85
C LYS A 138 1.98 2.17 -18.79
N TYR A 139 1.81 2.90 -17.69
CA TYR A 139 2.43 4.21 -17.48
C TYR A 139 3.75 4.14 -16.71
N LEU A 140 4.07 2.97 -16.15
CA LEU A 140 5.19 2.76 -15.24
C LEU A 140 6.27 1.91 -15.91
N GLU A 141 7.52 2.37 -15.87
CA GLU A 141 8.64 1.57 -16.36
C GLU A 141 9.00 0.45 -15.38
N LYS A 142 8.86 0.72 -14.08
CA LYS A 142 9.10 -0.29 -13.04
C LYS A 142 8.31 0.01 -11.78
N ILE A 143 7.98 -1.07 -11.07
CA ILE A 143 7.27 -1.06 -9.79
C ILE A 143 8.23 -1.61 -8.73
N PHE A 144 8.49 -0.80 -7.70
CA PHE A 144 9.34 -1.15 -6.58
C PHE A 144 8.49 -1.35 -5.33
N LEU A 145 8.35 -2.57 -4.90
CA LEU A 145 7.62 -2.94 -3.68
C LEU A 145 8.62 -3.35 -2.59
N SER A 146 8.51 -2.77 -1.42
CA SER A 146 9.48 -2.95 -0.33
C SER A 146 9.67 -4.43 0.06
N GLU A 147 8.61 -5.22 -0.02
CA GLU A 147 8.65 -6.66 0.21
C GLU A 147 9.60 -7.40 -0.76
N GLN A 148 9.70 -6.96 -2.02
CA GLN A 148 10.63 -7.51 -3.02
C GLN A 148 12.03 -6.89 -2.90
N ILE A 149 12.11 -5.63 -2.52
CA ILE A 149 13.36 -4.89 -2.35
C ILE A 149 14.12 -5.35 -1.09
N GLY A 150 13.37 -5.77 -0.05
CA GLY A 150 13.91 -6.20 1.25
C GLY A 150 14.22 -5.05 2.21
N TYR A 151 13.75 -3.84 1.91
CA TYR A 151 13.84 -2.64 2.75
C TYR A 151 12.58 -1.81 2.59
N GLU A 152 12.12 -1.18 3.68
CA GLU A 152 10.95 -0.30 3.68
C GLU A 152 11.34 1.14 3.37
N LYS A 153 10.44 1.89 2.70
CA LYS A 153 10.52 3.36 2.70
C LYS A 153 10.31 3.87 4.12
N PRO A 154 10.98 4.94 4.55
CA PRO A 154 11.88 5.84 3.81
C PRO A 154 13.37 5.48 3.90
N SER A 155 13.75 4.22 4.16
CA SER A 155 15.16 3.86 4.34
C SER A 155 15.98 4.19 3.09
N PRO A 156 17.21 4.74 3.24
CA PRO A 156 18.11 4.97 2.10
C PRO A 156 18.39 3.70 1.29
N GLN A 157 18.49 2.55 1.95
CA GLN A 157 18.75 1.26 1.32
C GLN A 157 17.64 0.85 0.34
N PHE A 158 16.38 1.19 0.63
CA PHE A 158 15.29 0.99 -0.31
C PHE A 158 15.56 1.71 -1.63
N PHE A 159 15.82 3.01 -1.55
CA PHE A 159 16.04 3.83 -2.74
C PHE A 159 17.34 3.46 -3.49
N GLU A 160 18.41 3.15 -2.77
CA GLU A 160 19.67 2.70 -3.40
C GLU A 160 19.48 1.42 -4.21
N LYS A 161 18.71 0.45 -3.68
CA LYS A 161 18.39 -0.77 -4.41
C LYS A 161 17.43 -0.52 -5.59
N CYS A 162 16.53 0.45 -5.50
CA CYS A 162 15.70 0.86 -6.63
C CYS A 162 16.55 1.48 -7.74
N PHE A 163 17.39 2.44 -7.40
CA PHE A 163 18.25 3.16 -8.33
C PHE A 163 19.24 2.24 -9.07
N ALA A 164 19.82 1.28 -8.34
CA ALA A 164 20.74 0.28 -8.92
C ALA A 164 20.08 -0.61 -10.00
N GLN A 165 18.77 -0.62 -10.09
CA GLN A 165 18.02 -1.38 -11.09
C GLN A 165 17.59 -0.55 -12.31
N ILE A 166 17.97 0.71 -12.37
CA ILE A 166 17.64 1.62 -13.47
C ILE A 166 18.95 1.92 -14.22
N PRO A 167 19.04 1.56 -15.51
CA PRO A 167 20.24 1.87 -16.31
C PRO A 167 20.52 3.37 -16.35
N ASP A 168 21.79 3.75 -16.25
CA ASP A 168 22.31 5.13 -16.38
C ASP A 168 21.64 6.16 -15.44
N PHE A 169 21.06 5.68 -14.30
CA PHE A 169 20.34 6.52 -13.35
C PHE A 169 21.24 7.54 -12.66
N LYS A 170 20.76 8.78 -12.60
CA LYS A 170 21.43 9.89 -11.88
C LYS A 170 20.46 10.48 -10.85
N LYS A 171 20.91 10.52 -9.59
CA LYS A 171 20.08 11.00 -8.47
C LYS A 171 19.64 12.46 -8.65
N GLU A 172 20.48 13.29 -9.23
CA GLU A 172 20.21 14.71 -9.53
C GLU A 172 19.15 14.93 -10.62
N GLU A 173 18.77 13.87 -11.32
CA GLU A 173 17.72 13.88 -12.34
C GLU A 173 16.42 13.23 -11.85
N ALA A 174 16.36 12.88 -10.56
CA ALA A 174 15.21 12.22 -9.96
C ALA A 174 14.39 13.13 -9.04
N LEU A 175 13.08 12.93 -9.04
CA LEU A 175 12.11 13.45 -8.09
C LEU A 175 11.47 12.27 -7.35
N ILE A 176 11.33 12.39 -6.01
CA ILE A 176 10.75 11.38 -5.15
C ILE A 176 9.64 11.99 -4.32
#